data_d91d92a9c42f59134c50af93220851cb
#
_entry.id   d91d92a9c42f59134c50af93220851cb
#
_cell.length_a   1.000
_cell.length_b   1.000
_cell.length_c   1.000
_cell.angle_alpha   90.00
_cell.angle_beta   90.00
_cell.angle_gamma   90.00
#
_symmetry.space_group_name_H-M   'P 1'
#
loop_
_entity.id
_entity.type
_entity.pdbx_description
1 polymer ?
#
loop_
_entity_poly.entity_id
_entity_poly.type
_entity_poly.pdbx_seq_one_letter_code
_entity_poly.pdbx_strand_id
1 'polypeptide(L)'
;MYFVDRSAVVLKPTEHFLAWLNSTQDDMPDLTLAQLRANCSVFLIPVFDEPEEAVAYFDERYLGIFKAALAGWTLDESTYPKNLDLETFWQFFELEVHDSVLDLEEAELQITPVFDNMA
;
A
#
# COMPACT_ATOMS: atom_id res chain seq x y z
N MET A 1 -1.85 21.27 16.34
CA MET A 1 -2.36 20.59 15.13
C MET A 1 -1.79 21.30 13.91
N TYR A 2 -1.19 20.54 13.00
CA TYR A 2 -0.42 21.11 11.90
C TYR A 2 -0.80 20.45 10.59
N PHE A 3 -0.91 21.24 9.52
CA PHE A 3 -0.96 20.67 8.18
C PHE A 3 0.43 20.16 7.80
N VAL A 4 0.49 18.99 7.19
CA VAL A 4 1.74 18.50 6.61
C VAL A 4 1.76 18.76 5.11
N ASP A 5 2.96 18.90 4.56
CA ASP A 5 3.17 19.19 3.13
C ASP A 5 3.18 17.91 2.28
N ARG A 6 2.20 17.05 2.54
CA ARG A 6 2.02 15.76 1.86
C ARG A 6 0.55 15.51 1.63
N SER A 7 0.26 14.71 0.63
CA SER A 7 -1.05 14.09 0.48
C SER A 7 -0.99 12.65 0.98
N ALA A 8 -2.11 12.12 1.44
CA ALA A 8 -2.18 10.74 1.93
C ALA A 8 -2.92 9.87 0.92
N VAL A 9 -2.40 8.68 0.70
CA VAL A 9 -3.03 7.68 -0.15
C VAL A 9 -3.20 6.40 0.65
N VAL A 10 -4.44 5.92 0.73
CA VAL A 10 -4.75 4.64 1.34
C VAL A 10 -4.71 3.58 0.24
N LEU A 11 -3.88 2.57 0.43
CA LEU A 11 -3.77 1.46 -0.51
C LEU A 11 -4.74 0.37 -0.06
N LYS A 12 -5.85 0.21 -0.80
CA LYS A 12 -6.92 -0.71 -0.41
C LYS A 12 -6.80 -2.00 -1.20
N PRO A 13 -6.68 -3.15 -0.51
CA PRO A 13 -6.67 -4.44 -1.20
C PRO A 13 -8.04 -4.75 -1.81
N THR A 14 -8.03 -5.44 -2.94
CA THR A 14 -9.22 -5.86 -3.67
C THR A 14 -9.52 -7.34 -3.45
N GLU A 15 -10.62 -7.82 -4.06
CA GLU A 15 -10.95 -9.25 -4.07
C GLU A 15 -9.84 -10.09 -4.69
N HIS A 16 -9.10 -9.56 -5.68
CA HIS A 16 -7.98 -10.27 -6.29
C HIS A 16 -6.83 -10.49 -5.30
N PHE A 17 -6.53 -9.48 -4.50
CA PHE A 17 -5.52 -9.62 -3.43
C PHE A 17 -5.98 -10.66 -2.41
N LEU A 18 -7.25 -10.60 -2.00
CA LEU A 18 -7.83 -11.53 -1.03
C LEU A 18 -7.73 -12.98 -1.53
N ALA A 19 -8.06 -13.22 -2.80
CA ALA A 19 -7.97 -14.54 -3.39
C ALA A 19 -6.54 -15.09 -3.36
N TRP A 20 -5.56 -14.24 -3.72
CA TRP A 20 -4.15 -14.62 -3.64
C TRP A 20 -3.75 -14.97 -2.20
N LEU A 21 -4.10 -14.10 -1.24
CA LEU A 21 -3.71 -14.29 0.15
C LEU A 21 -4.29 -15.58 0.72
N ASN A 22 -5.58 -15.83 0.50
CA ASN A 22 -6.23 -17.04 0.99
C ASN A 22 -5.68 -18.32 0.33
N SER A 23 -5.14 -18.21 -0.89
CA SER A 23 -4.51 -19.34 -1.57
C SER A 23 -3.13 -19.69 -1.01
N THR A 24 -2.48 -18.77 -0.30
CA THR A 24 -1.13 -18.97 0.22
C THR A 24 -1.08 -19.44 1.67
N GLN A 25 -2.21 -19.42 2.37
CA GLN A 25 -2.26 -19.72 3.81
C GLN A 25 -3.17 -20.91 4.09
N ASP A 26 -2.60 -22.12 3.92
CA ASP A 26 -3.36 -23.35 4.06
C ASP A 26 -3.79 -23.67 5.50
N ASP A 27 -3.04 -23.17 6.49
CA ASP A 27 -3.24 -23.50 7.90
C ASP A 27 -4.13 -22.52 8.65
N MET A 28 -4.63 -21.47 7.97
CA MET A 28 -5.41 -20.42 8.61
C MET A 28 -6.79 -20.30 7.97
N PRO A 29 -7.81 -19.93 8.77
CA PRO A 29 -9.13 -19.63 8.19
C PRO A 29 -9.04 -18.53 7.16
N ASP A 30 -9.86 -18.61 6.12
CA ASP A 30 -9.92 -17.57 5.10
C ASP A 30 -10.33 -16.23 5.72
N LEU A 31 -9.65 -15.18 5.26
CA LEU A 31 -9.99 -13.81 5.62
C LEU A 31 -11.15 -13.31 4.75
N THR A 32 -11.85 -12.30 5.25
CA THR A 32 -12.82 -11.55 4.45
C THR A 32 -12.21 -10.25 3.97
N LEU A 33 -12.81 -9.65 2.93
CA LEU A 33 -12.35 -8.36 2.44
C LEU A 33 -12.46 -7.27 3.53
N ALA A 34 -13.53 -7.30 4.33
CA ALA A 34 -13.70 -6.37 5.43
C ALA A 34 -12.57 -6.48 6.47
N GLN A 35 -12.18 -7.71 6.81
CA GLN A 35 -11.05 -7.93 7.73
C GLN A 35 -9.74 -7.41 7.15
N LEU A 36 -9.51 -7.64 5.86
CA LEU A 36 -8.32 -7.20 5.17
C LEU A 36 -8.23 -5.68 5.11
N ARG A 37 -9.36 -5.00 4.91
CA ARG A 37 -9.44 -3.54 4.82
C ARG A 37 -9.49 -2.83 6.16
N ALA A 38 -9.58 -3.55 7.26
CA ALA A 38 -9.62 -2.95 8.60
C ALA A 38 -8.34 -2.19 8.95
N ASN A 39 -7.21 -2.53 8.31
CA ASN A 39 -5.93 -1.87 8.55
C ASN A 39 -5.14 -1.78 7.24
N CYS A 40 -5.47 -0.78 6.44
CA CYS A 40 -4.77 -0.52 5.18
C CYS A 40 -3.49 0.27 5.42
N SER A 41 -2.52 0.10 4.52
CA SER A 41 -1.33 0.94 4.51
C SER A 41 -1.67 2.33 3.98
N VAL A 42 -1.07 3.35 4.60
CA VAL A 42 -1.23 4.74 4.20
C VAL A 42 0.14 5.26 3.75
N PHE A 43 0.17 5.87 2.57
CA PHE A 43 1.38 6.41 1.98
C PHE A 43 1.32 7.93 1.97
N LEU A 44 2.42 8.58 2.28
CA LEU A 44 2.55 10.03 2.12
C LEU A 44 3.27 10.29 0.79
N ILE A 45 2.66 11.12 -0.04
CA ILE A 45 3.19 11.49 -1.35
C ILE A 45 3.24 13.00 -1.48
N PRO A 46 3.95 13.56 -2.47
CA PRO A 46 3.91 15.00 -2.69
C PRO A 46 2.49 15.51 -2.91
N VAL A 47 2.24 16.74 -2.50
CA VAL A 47 0.94 17.38 -2.74
C VAL A 47 0.67 17.42 -4.24
N PHE A 48 -0.58 17.14 -4.62
CA PHE A 48 -1.02 17.11 -6.02
C PHE A 48 -2.23 18.01 -6.22
N ASP A 49 -2.45 18.45 -7.46
CA ASP A 49 -3.63 19.25 -7.82
C ASP A 49 -4.81 18.37 -8.26
N GLU A 50 -4.53 17.27 -8.94
CA GLU A 50 -5.54 16.37 -9.49
C GLU A 50 -5.29 14.93 -9.00
N PRO A 51 -6.36 14.17 -8.67
CA PRO A 51 -6.21 12.78 -8.18
C PRO A 51 -5.43 11.86 -9.12
N GLU A 52 -5.49 12.12 -10.43
CA GLU A 52 -4.77 11.35 -11.44
C GLU A 52 -3.26 11.44 -11.26
N GLU A 53 -2.75 12.51 -10.66
CA GLU A 53 -1.33 12.67 -10.36
C GLU A 53 -0.87 11.65 -9.32
N ALA A 54 -1.74 11.29 -8.36
CA ALA A 54 -1.44 10.25 -7.38
C ALA A 54 -1.32 8.88 -8.04
N VAL A 55 -2.20 8.58 -9.00
CA VAL A 55 -2.13 7.33 -9.76
C VAL A 55 -0.82 7.27 -10.55
N ALA A 56 -0.46 8.35 -11.24
CA ALA A 56 0.79 8.41 -11.99
C ALA A 56 2.02 8.23 -11.08
N TYR A 57 1.98 8.81 -9.88
CA TYR A 57 3.05 8.67 -8.90
C TYR A 57 3.23 7.20 -8.48
N PHE A 58 2.13 6.49 -8.27
CA PHE A 58 2.15 5.07 -7.93
C PHE A 58 2.58 4.20 -9.12
N ASP A 59 2.17 4.55 -10.35
CA ASP A 59 2.59 3.83 -11.55
C ASP A 59 4.13 3.79 -11.67
N GLU A 60 4.79 4.88 -11.35
CA GLU A 60 6.25 4.96 -11.43
C GLU A 60 6.96 4.17 -10.33
N ARG A 61 6.27 3.86 -9.23
CA ARG A 61 6.86 3.26 -8.02
C ARG A 61 6.21 1.95 -7.63
N TYR A 62 5.34 1.40 -8.46
CA TYR A 62 4.48 0.28 -8.08
C TYR A 62 5.25 -0.95 -7.59
N LEU A 63 6.40 -1.25 -8.18
CA LEU A 63 7.10 -2.50 -7.87
C LEU A 63 7.57 -2.54 -6.42
N GLY A 64 8.18 -1.47 -5.93
CA GLY A 64 8.59 -1.37 -4.53
C GLY A 64 7.41 -1.41 -3.58
N ILE A 65 6.32 -0.71 -3.93
CA ILE A 65 5.08 -0.70 -3.15
C ILE A 65 4.46 -2.09 -3.11
N PHE A 66 4.41 -2.78 -4.26
CA PHE A 66 3.86 -4.13 -4.38
C PHE A 66 4.63 -5.11 -3.50
N LYS A 67 5.94 -5.09 -3.59
CA LYS A 67 6.81 -5.96 -2.78
C LYS A 67 6.66 -5.67 -1.29
N ALA A 68 6.56 -4.42 -0.90
CA ALA A 68 6.33 -4.04 0.50
C ALA A 68 4.98 -4.55 1.00
N ALA A 69 3.94 -4.44 0.19
CA ALA A 69 2.61 -4.93 0.54
C ALA A 69 2.59 -6.45 0.71
N LEU A 70 3.24 -7.18 -0.19
CA LEU A 70 3.33 -8.64 -0.11
C LEU A 70 4.15 -9.09 1.09
N ALA A 71 5.28 -8.42 1.35
CA ALA A 71 6.16 -8.74 2.47
C ALA A 71 5.49 -8.53 3.83
N GLY A 72 4.47 -7.67 3.89
CA GLY A 72 3.67 -7.50 5.11
C GLY A 72 2.87 -8.75 5.50
N TRP A 73 2.65 -9.67 4.56
CA TRP A 73 1.89 -10.90 4.78
C TRP A 73 2.76 -12.15 4.76
N THR A 74 3.76 -12.20 3.89
CA THR A 74 4.67 -13.34 3.82
C THR A 74 6.04 -12.91 3.33
N LEU A 75 7.09 -13.48 3.92
CA LEU A 75 8.46 -13.29 3.46
C LEU A 75 8.89 -14.36 2.45
N ASP A 76 8.03 -15.34 2.19
CA ASP A 76 8.30 -16.40 1.23
C ASP A 76 7.97 -15.94 -0.19
N GLU A 77 8.98 -15.46 -0.90
CA GLU A 77 8.85 -14.95 -2.26
C GLU A 77 8.34 -16.00 -3.26
N SER A 78 8.50 -17.29 -2.94
CA SER A 78 7.99 -18.36 -3.81
C SER A 78 6.46 -18.38 -3.88
N THR A 79 5.77 -17.79 -2.90
CA THR A 79 4.31 -17.70 -2.86
C THR A 79 3.76 -16.44 -3.54
N TYR A 80 4.63 -15.53 -3.96
CA TYR A 80 4.22 -14.28 -4.60
C TYR A 80 3.57 -14.56 -5.95
N PRO A 81 2.71 -13.66 -6.44
CA PRO A 81 2.16 -13.79 -7.78
C PRO A 81 3.27 -13.92 -8.82
N LYS A 82 3.03 -14.71 -9.86
CA LYS A 82 4.02 -14.95 -10.91
C LYS A 82 4.40 -13.69 -11.66
N ASN A 83 3.43 -12.79 -11.86
CA ASN A 83 3.62 -11.55 -12.59
C ASN A 83 3.49 -10.38 -11.61
N LEU A 84 4.63 -9.80 -11.21
CA LEU A 84 4.64 -8.57 -10.42
C LEU A 84 4.70 -7.38 -11.38
N ASP A 85 3.70 -7.27 -12.24
CA ASP A 85 3.60 -6.19 -13.22
C ASP A 85 2.57 -5.15 -12.80
N LEU A 86 2.54 -4.04 -13.53
CA LEU A 86 1.65 -2.92 -13.23
C LEU A 86 0.18 -3.31 -13.32
N GLU A 87 -0.18 -4.14 -14.29
CA GLU A 87 -1.56 -4.61 -14.45
C GLU A 87 -2.01 -5.40 -13.22
N THR A 88 -1.17 -6.33 -12.75
CA THR A 88 -1.46 -7.13 -11.55
C THR A 88 -1.56 -6.24 -10.30
N PHE A 89 -0.69 -5.25 -10.19
CA PHE A 89 -0.74 -4.29 -9.08
C PHE A 89 -2.11 -3.60 -9.02
N TRP A 90 -2.61 -3.11 -10.15
CA TRP A 90 -3.91 -2.43 -10.18
C TRP A 90 -5.11 -3.38 -10.08
N GLN A 91 -4.92 -4.68 -10.31
CA GLN A 91 -5.93 -5.69 -9.98
C GLN A 91 -5.98 -5.94 -8.47
N PHE A 92 -4.84 -5.88 -7.79
CA PHE A 92 -4.75 -6.17 -6.36
C PHE A 92 -5.13 -5.01 -5.48
N PHE A 93 -4.98 -3.78 -5.97
CA PHE A 93 -5.16 -2.58 -5.14
C PHE A 93 -5.98 -1.52 -5.84
N GLU A 94 -6.67 -0.73 -5.02
CA GLU A 94 -7.26 0.54 -5.43
C GLU A 94 -6.78 1.62 -4.47
N LEU A 95 -6.74 2.86 -4.92
CA LEU A 95 -6.28 4.00 -4.13
C LEU A 95 -7.46 4.79 -3.59
N GLU A 96 -7.33 5.24 -2.34
CA GLU A 96 -8.18 6.27 -1.76
C GLU A 96 -7.28 7.46 -1.44
N VAL A 97 -7.52 8.59 -2.07
CA VAL A 97 -6.61 9.73 -2.08
C VAL A 97 -7.18 10.87 -1.25
N HIS A 98 -6.36 11.42 -0.35
CA HIS A 98 -6.75 12.52 0.53
C HIS A 98 -5.69 13.62 0.48
N ASP A 99 -6.12 14.86 0.27
CA ASP A 99 -5.20 16.00 0.18
C ASP A 99 -5.09 16.80 1.48
N SER A 100 -5.97 16.56 2.45
CA SER A 100 -5.94 17.24 3.75
C SER A 100 -5.36 16.30 4.79
N VAL A 101 -4.09 16.51 5.12
CA VAL A 101 -3.35 15.67 6.07
C VAL A 101 -2.85 16.53 7.20
N LEU A 102 -3.20 16.14 8.42
CA LEU A 102 -2.86 16.90 9.63
C LEU A 102 -2.12 16.00 10.61
N ASP A 103 -1.13 16.59 11.26
CA ASP A 103 -0.42 15.97 12.38
C ASP A 103 -0.87 16.64 13.67
N LEU A 104 -1.31 15.84 14.63
CA LEU A 104 -1.76 16.35 15.92
C LEU A 104 -0.61 16.52 16.91
N GLU A 105 0.53 15.88 16.66
CA GLU A 105 1.67 15.89 17.56
C GLU A 105 2.61 17.06 17.26
N GLU A 106 3.28 17.55 18.30
CA GLU A 106 4.31 18.57 18.17
C GLU A 106 5.68 17.97 17.86
N ALA A 107 5.91 16.72 18.26
CA ALA A 107 7.16 16.03 18.01
C ALA A 107 7.30 15.72 16.50
N GLU A 108 8.52 15.83 15.99
CA GLU A 108 8.80 15.49 14.61
C GLU A 108 8.58 14.01 14.35
N LEU A 109 8.12 13.69 13.13
CA LEU A 109 7.96 12.31 12.70
C LEU A 109 9.32 11.61 12.67
N GLN A 110 9.34 10.37 13.16
CA GLN A 110 10.51 9.51 13.04
C GLN A 110 10.32 8.64 11.81
N ILE A 111 11.33 8.57 10.96
CA ILE A 111 11.26 7.77 9.73
C ILE A 111 12.30 6.66 9.77
N THR A 112 11.91 5.50 9.24
CA THR A 112 12.77 4.31 9.15
C THR A 112 12.60 3.70 7.77
N PRO A 113 13.67 3.35 7.06
CA PRO A 113 13.54 2.70 5.75
C PRO A 113 12.80 1.37 5.85
N VAL A 114 11.92 1.10 4.88
CA VAL A 114 11.19 -0.17 4.80
C VAL A 114 12.14 -1.32 4.45
N PHE A 115 13.05 -1.06 3.49
CA PHE A 115 14.10 -1.99 3.11
C PHE A 115 15.46 -1.31 3.27
N ASP A 116 16.48 -2.06 3.69
CA ASP A 116 17.81 -1.51 3.98
C ASP A 116 18.46 -0.82 2.77
N ASN A 117 18.16 -1.28 1.56
CA ASN A 117 18.75 -0.77 0.32
C ASN A 117 17.79 0.08 -0.51
N MET A 118 16.68 0.49 0.06
CA MET A 118 15.72 1.31 -0.64
C MET A 118 16.13 2.78 -0.58
N ALA A 119 16.44 3.32 -1.74
CA ALA A 119 16.81 4.71 -1.86
C ALA A 119 15.58 5.63 -1.95
#